data_2e76326e8ef4ae63e6177cf50ba9353d
#
_entry.id   2e76326e8ef4ae63e6177cf50ba9353d
#
_cell.length_a   1.000
_cell.length_b   1.000
_cell.length_c   1.000
_cell.angle_alpha   90.00
_cell.angle_beta   90.00
_cell.angle_gamma   90.00
#
_symmetry.space_group_name_H-M   'P 1'
#
loop_
_entity.id
_entity.type
_entity.pdbx_description
1 polymer ?
#
loop_
_entity_poly.entity_id
_entity_poly.type
_entity_poly.pdbx_seq_one_letter_code
_entity_poly.pdbx_strand_id
1 'polypeptide(L)'
;MSLGSGFRENISHQDLVSNRRNVYNVIYETNYRTWRKSYMDLTKLSAYEIIEHRDLPDLKSEGALLKHKKSGARVLLISNDDENKVFNIGFRTPTTNSTGVPHIMEHTVLCGSEKFPTKDPFVELVKGSLNTFLNAMTYPDKTVYPVASCNEKDFQNLMDVYMDAVLHPNIYKHEEIFRQEGWNYHLEEADGELSYNGVVYNEMKGAFSSPDGVLDRMILNSLFPDTTYANESGGDPDVIPELTYEEYLNFHRTYYHPSNSYIYLYGNMDMEEKLNWLDQEYLSAYDKKEVDSEIHLQKPFEKMHDITKPYSIASNESTEDNTYLSYNKVIGTSLDEKLYLAFQILDYALLSAPGAPITKALLEAGIGKDISGSYDSSTYQPIFSIVAKNANEEQKAEFVKVIEDTLKGIVENGMDKKALEAGINYHEFRYREA
;
A
#
# COMPACT_ATOMS: atom_id res chain seq x y z
N MET A 1 -61.99 49.56 -5.61
CA MET A 1 -60.99 50.08 -4.65
C MET A 1 -59.75 49.20 -4.67
N SER A 2 -58.78 49.73 -5.18
CA SER A 2 -57.32 49.59 -5.22
C SER A 2 -56.70 49.06 -3.96
N LEU A 3 -55.65 48.27 -4.14
CA LEU A 3 -54.38 48.13 -3.37
C LEU A 3 -53.93 46.72 -3.49
N GLY A 4 -52.71 46.31 -3.84
CA GLY A 4 -51.47 47.03 -4.05
C GLY A 4 -50.44 46.02 -4.52
N SER A 5 -49.67 46.46 -5.46
CA SER A 5 -48.49 45.78 -5.97
C SER A 5 -47.36 45.80 -4.90
N GLY A 6 -46.80 44.64 -4.58
CA GLY A 6 -45.68 44.56 -3.66
C GLY A 6 -44.60 43.58 -4.16
N PHE A 7 -43.55 44.16 -4.67
CA PHE A 7 -42.16 43.64 -4.75
C PHE A 7 -41.94 42.14 -5.00
N ARG A 8 -41.68 41.76 -6.24
CA ARG A 8 -40.80 40.67 -6.59
C ARG A 8 -39.39 41.23 -6.77
N GLU A 9 -38.57 41.13 -5.74
CA GLU A 9 -37.12 41.28 -5.94
C GLU A 9 -36.60 40.09 -6.76
N ASN A 10 -36.04 40.40 -7.91
CA ASN A 10 -35.31 39.47 -8.76
C ASN A 10 -33.96 39.18 -8.07
N ILE A 11 -33.93 38.16 -7.21
CA ILE A 11 -32.66 37.60 -6.69
C ILE A 11 -32.03 36.87 -7.87
N SER A 12 -30.85 37.34 -8.33
CA SER A 12 -30.13 36.72 -9.42
C SER A 12 -29.57 35.37 -8.99
N HIS A 13 -29.40 34.46 -9.95
CA HIS A 13 -28.78 33.14 -9.68
C HIS A 13 -27.39 33.29 -9.07
N GLN A 14 -26.69 34.40 -9.33
CA GLN A 14 -25.39 34.71 -8.72
C GLN A 14 -25.51 35.11 -7.23
N ASP A 15 -26.57 35.77 -6.82
CA ASP A 15 -26.83 36.16 -5.43
C ASP A 15 -27.20 34.93 -4.58
N LEU A 16 -27.90 33.95 -5.15
CA LEU A 16 -28.23 32.70 -4.51
C LEU A 16 -26.98 31.82 -4.29
N VAL A 17 -26.06 31.80 -5.24
CA VAL A 17 -24.77 31.05 -5.12
C VAL A 17 -23.82 31.74 -4.14
N SER A 18 -23.78 33.09 -4.16
CA SER A 18 -22.97 33.88 -3.22
C SER A 18 -23.50 33.74 -1.79
N ASN A 19 -24.81 33.82 -1.57
CA ASN A 19 -25.41 33.62 -0.25
C ASN A 19 -25.27 32.18 0.25
N ARG A 20 -25.36 31.16 -0.60
CA ARG A 20 -25.07 29.76 -0.19
C ARG A 20 -23.62 29.61 0.23
N ARG A 21 -22.66 30.18 -0.50
CA ARG A 21 -21.23 30.15 -0.08
C ARG A 21 -21.01 30.86 1.24
N ASN A 22 -21.64 32.00 1.48
CA ASN A 22 -21.53 32.72 2.76
C ASN A 22 -22.17 31.97 3.92
N VAL A 23 -23.34 31.35 3.72
CA VAL A 23 -24.01 30.53 4.75
C VAL A 23 -23.21 29.25 5.02
N TYR A 24 -22.69 28.60 3.99
CA TYR A 24 -21.78 27.49 4.16
C TYR A 24 -20.52 27.88 4.91
N ASN A 25 -19.87 28.99 4.55
CA ASN A 25 -18.67 29.46 5.23
C ASN A 25 -18.95 29.86 6.69
N VAL A 26 -20.09 30.49 6.99
CA VAL A 26 -20.47 30.85 8.36
C VAL A 26 -20.84 29.62 9.20
N ILE A 27 -21.55 28.65 8.64
CA ILE A 27 -21.86 27.38 9.32
C ILE A 27 -20.56 26.56 9.49
N TYR A 28 -19.69 26.57 8.50
CA TYR A 28 -18.39 25.93 8.53
C TYR A 28 -17.46 26.57 9.58
N GLU A 29 -17.33 27.90 9.59
CA GLU A 29 -16.52 28.60 10.61
C GLU A 29 -17.10 28.49 12.02
N THR A 30 -18.43 28.45 12.18
CA THR A 30 -19.05 28.34 13.51
C THR A 30 -18.94 26.91 14.05
N ASN A 31 -19.14 25.91 13.21
CA ASN A 31 -18.90 24.51 13.57
C ASN A 31 -17.41 24.25 13.78
N TYR A 32 -16.52 24.84 12.97
CA TYR A 32 -15.08 24.74 13.08
C TYR A 32 -14.54 25.37 14.37
N ARG A 33 -15.11 26.48 14.82
CA ARG A 33 -14.71 27.12 16.10
C ARG A 33 -15.20 26.37 17.34
N THR A 34 -16.34 25.70 17.28
CA THR A 34 -16.82 24.82 18.36
C THR A 34 -16.06 23.48 18.38
N TRP A 35 -15.43 23.12 17.27
CA TRP A 35 -14.60 21.92 17.06
C TRP A 35 -13.18 22.05 17.62
N ARG A 36 -12.68 23.29 17.80
CA ARG A 36 -11.35 23.57 18.37
C ARG A 36 -11.28 23.29 19.87
N LYS A 37 -11.39 22.07 20.30
CA LYS A 37 -10.54 21.59 21.40
C LYS A 37 -9.20 21.22 20.73
N SER A 38 -8.11 21.88 21.10
CA SER A 38 -6.77 21.48 20.68
C SER A 38 -6.60 20.00 20.96
N TYR A 39 -6.59 19.18 19.90
CA TYR A 39 -6.43 17.74 20.04
C TYR A 39 -4.98 17.37 20.37
N MET A 40 -4.02 18.23 20.03
CA MET A 40 -2.61 17.97 20.23
C MET A 40 -1.88 19.19 20.84
N ASP A 41 -1.28 19.03 22.01
CA ASP A 41 -0.31 20.00 22.54
C ASP A 41 1.11 19.51 22.24
N LEU A 42 1.62 19.85 21.06
CA LEU A 42 2.95 19.43 20.60
C LEU A 42 4.08 20.23 21.27
N THR A 43 3.77 21.28 22.04
CA THR A 43 4.78 22.18 22.63
C THR A 43 5.62 21.51 23.72
N LYS A 44 5.10 20.45 24.34
CA LYS A 44 5.76 19.72 25.42
C LYS A 44 6.63 18.56 24.93
N LEU A 45 6.62 18.25 23.63
CA LEU A 45 7.34 17.13 23.04
C LEU A 45 8.82 17.45 22.79
N SER A 46 9.61 17.54 23.86
CA SER A 46 11.04 17.89 23.77
C SER A 46 11.89 16.90 22.95
N ALA A 47 11.52 15.62 22.92
CA ALA A 47 12.20 14.57 22.16
C ALA A 47 11.98 14.64 20.64
N TYR A 48 10.99 15.41 20.18
CA TYR A 48 10.61 15.49 18.77
C TYR A 48 10.88 16.88 18.19
N GLU A 49 11.17 16.90 16.89
CA GLU A 49 11.17 18.06 16.01
C GLU A 49 9.87 18.05 15.22
N ILE A 50 9.12 19.15 15.23
CA ILE A 50 7.92 19.29 14.41
C ILE A 50 8.36 19.75 13.03
N ILE A 51 8.18 18.90 12.03
CA ILE A 51 8.52 19.20 10.64
C ILE A 51 7.38 19.97 9.98
N GLU A 52 6.14 19.54 10.25
CA GLU A 52 4.95 20.15 9.71
C GLU A 52 3.77 19.94 10.65
N HIS A 53 2.86 20.91 10.68
CA HIS A 53 1.62 20.86 11.46
C HIS A 53 0.52 21.55 10.67
N ARG A 54 -0.59 20.89 10.41
CA ARG A 54 -1.71 21.39 9.60
C ARG A 54 -3.06 21.00 10.17
N ASP A 55 -4.02 21.94 10.05
CA ASP A 55 -5.44 21.58 10.11
C ASP A 55 -5.86 20.89 8.82
N LEU A 56 -6.60 19.80 8.93
CA LEU A 56 -7.16 19.00 7.84
C LEU A 56 -8.70 19.06 7.88
N PRO A 57 -9.32 20.20 7.52
CA PRO A 57 -10.74 20.44 7.77
C PRO A 57 -11.66 19.48 7.00
N ASP A 58 -11.28 19.06 5.78
CA ASP A 58 -12.06 18.11 4.99
C ASP A 58 -12.13 16.72 5.64
N LEU A 59 -11.11 16.36 6.40
CA LEU A 59 -11.03 15.12 7.19
C LEU A 59 -11.44 15.33 8.64
N LYS A 60 -11.87 16.54 9.03
CA LYS A 60 -12.14 16.91 10.42
C LYS A 60 -11.01 16.49 11.37
N SER A 61 -9.80 16.67 10.98
CA SER A 61 -8.61 16.18 11.65
C SER A 61 -7.56 17.28 11.80
N GLU A 62 -6.61 17.04 12.67
CA GLU A 62 -5.37 17.81 12.81
C GLU A 62 -4.20 16.87 12.51
N GLY A 63 -3.31 17.26 11.59
CA GLY A 63 -2.18 16.47 11.15
C GLY A 63 -0.84 17.06 11.56
N ALA A 64 0.11 16.21 12.00
CA ALA A 64 1.47 16.64 12.24
C ALA A 64 2.49 15.60 11.76
N LEU A 65 3.55 16.10 11.11
CA LEU A 65 4.73 15.31 10.76
C LEU A 65 5.86 15.67 11.74
N LEU A 66 6.37 14.66 12.41
CA LEU A 66 7.40 14.79 13.43
C LEU A 66 8.62 13.92 13.09
N LYS A 67 9.75 14.30 13.69
CA LYS A 67 10.98 13.51 13.68
C LYS A 67 11.53 13.37 15.09
N HIS A 68 11.75 12.15 15.54
CA HIS A 68 12.40 11.90 16.80
C HIS A 68 13.88 12.30 16.73
N LYS A 69 14.32 13.22 17.60
CA LYS A 69 15.64 13.88 17.50
C LYS A 69 16.80 12.89 17.63
N LYS A 70 16.71 11.96 18.60
CA LYS A 70 17.79 11.03 18.89
C LYS A 70 17.86 9.89 17.88
N SER A 71 16.77 9.18 17.66
CA SER A 71 16.75 8.00 16.79
C SER A 71 16.55 8.31 15.31
N GLY A 72 16.01 9.48 14.97
CA GLY A 72 15.68 9.84 13.58
C GLY A 72 14.37 9.25 13.06
N ALA A 73 13.59 8.55 13.88
CA ALA A 73 12.29 8.00 13.49
C ALA A 73 11.35 9.11 12.99
N ARG A 74 10.58 8.81 11.92
CA ARG A 74 9.56 9.72 11.36
C ARG A 74 8.20 9.30 11.88
N VAL A 75 7.42 10.28 12.32
CA VAL A 75 6.08 10.02 12.88
C VAL A 75 5.08 10.94 12.21
N LEU A 76 4.04 10.35 11.62
CA LEU A 76 2.86 11.05 11.13
C LEU A 76 1.71 10.84 12.10
N LEU A 77 1.12 11.95 12.55
CA LEU A 77 -0.05 11.95 13.42
C LEU A 77 -1.25 12.49 12.66
N ILE A 78 -2.40 11.85 12.83
CA ILE A 78 -3.71 12.35 12.40
C ILE A 78 -4.66 12.26 13.61
N SER A 79 -4.91 13.38 14.27
CA SER A 79 -5.79 13.44 15.43
C SER A 79 -7.20 13.87 15.04
N ASN A 80 -8.20 13.15 15.49
CA ASN A 80 -9.62 13.43 15.28
C ASN A 80 -10.48 12.77 16.38
N ASP A 81 -11.79 12.67 16.16
CA ASP A 81 -12.75 12.07 17.11
C ASP A 81 -13.12 10.62 16.79
N ASP A 82 -12.40 9.96 15.89
CA ASP A 82 -12.62 8.57 15.57
C ASP A 82 -12.12 7.67 16.72
N GLU A 83 -13.02 6.89 17.28
CA GLU A 83 -12.71 5.96 18.36
C GLU A 83 -11.86 4.77 17.91
N ASN A 84 -11.82 4.46 16.61
CA ASN A 84 -10.99 3.40 16.07
C ASN A 84 -9.56 3.90 15.85
N LYS A 85 -8.75 3.74 16.87
CA LYS A 85 -7.34 4.16 16.89
C LYS A 85 -6.49 3.25 16.04
N VAL A 86 -5.60 3.83 15.26
CA VAL A 86 -4.66 3.09 14.40
C VAL A 86 -3.23 3.42 14.78
N PHE A 87 -2.42 2.37 14.89
CA PHE A 87 -0.96 2.45 14.94
C PHE A 87 -0.39 1.64 13.78
N ASN A 88 0.66 2.17 13.16
CA ASN A 88 1.48 1.40 12.24
C ASN A 88 2.95 1.77 12.41
N ILE A 89 3.82 0.78 12.37
CA ILE A 89 5.24 0.99 12.15
C ILE A 89 5.65 0.27 10.87
N GLY A 90 6.34 0.98 9.98
CA GLY A 90 6.82 0.43 8.72
C GLY A 90 8.27 0.78 8.49
N PHE A 91 8.96 -0.07 7.73
CA PHE A 91 10.35 0.13 7.33
C PHE A 91 10.46 0.06 5.81
N ARG A 92 11.37 0.85 5.22
CA ARG A 92 11.79 0.55 3.85
C ARG A 92 12.67 -0.70 3.87
N THR A 93 12.30 -1.69 3.07
CA THR A 93 12.94 -3.00 3.02
C THR A 93 13.26 -3.42 1.58
N PRO A 94 14.08 -2.63 0.85
CA PRO A 94 14.49 -3.00 -0.49
C PRO A 94 15.27 -4.31 -0.46
N THR A 95 15.02 -5.18 -1.44
CA THR A 95 15.74 -6.45 -1.56
C THR A 95 16.59 -6.48 -2.83
N THR A 96 17.69 -7.23 -2.79
CA THR A 96 18.65 -7.38 -3.91
C THR A 96 18.54 -8.74 -4.58
N ASN A 97 17.67 -9.62 -4.08
CA ASN A 97 17.43 -10.96 -4.62
C ASN A 97 15.99 -11.40 -4.32
N SER A 98 15.60 -12.55 -4.83
CA SER A 98 14.26 -13.11 -4.68
C SER A 98 14.17 -14.20 -3.60
N THR A 99 15.01 -14.17 -2.57
CA THR A 99 14.96 -15.13 -1.46
C THR A 99 13.78 -14.94 -0.51
N GLY A 100 12.99 -13.85 -0.69
CA GLY A 100 11.86 -13.56 0.18
C GLY A 100 12.23 -13.13 1.59
N VAL A 101 13.46 -12.67 1.81
CA VAL A 101 13.91 -12.28 3.15
C VAL A 101 13.01 -11.21 3.80
N PRO A 102 12.42 -10.21 3.08
CA PRO A 102 11.48 -9.28 3.71
C PRO A 102 10.21 -9.96 4.23
N HIS A 103 9.67 -10.93 3.49
CA HIS A 103 8.45 -11.67 3.83
C HIS A 103 8.69 -12.64 4.98
N ILE A 104 9.79 -13.39 4.94
CA ILE A 104 10.18 -14.25 6.05
C ILE A 104 10.44 -13.43 7.33
N MET A 105 11.01 -12.23 7.19
CA MET A 105 11.22 -11.32 8.31
C MET A 105 9.88 -10.81 8.87
N GLU A 106 8.93 -10.49 8.02
CA GLU A 106 7.57 -10.09 8.43
C GLU A 106 6.94 -11.11 9.36
N HIS A 107 6.91 -12.38 8.96
CA HIS A 107 6.37 -13.48 9.77
C HIS A 107 7.14 -13.67 11.08
N THR A 108 8.44 -13.73 10.99
CA THR A 108 9.31 -14.18 12.08
C THR A 108 9.45 -13.19 13.23
N VAL A 109 9.40 -11.88 12.98
CA VAL A 109 9.44 -10.89 14.07
C VAL A 109 8.20 -10.99 14.98
N LEU A 110 7.09 -11.50 14.46
CA LEU A 110 5.85 -11.73 15.22
C LEU A 110 5.83 -13.07 15.98
N CYS A 111 6.88 -13.90 15.86
CA CYS A 111 7.00 -15.20 16.54
C CYS A 111 7.64 -15.10 17.93
N GLY A 112 7.48 -13.98 18.62
CA GLY A 112 7.99 -13.74 19.97
C GLY A 112 9.12 -12.72 20.03
N SER A 113 9.14 -11.98 21.12
CA SER A 113 10.05 -10.87 21.36
C SER A 113 10.57 -10.84 22.80
N GLU A 114 11.38 -9.85 23.14
CA GLU A 114 12.03 -9.80 24.45
C GLU A 114 11.02 -9.64 25.60
N LYS A 115 10.06 -8.72 25.47
CA LYS A 115 8.97 -8.51 26.44
C LYS A 115 7.89 -9.59 26.35
N PHE A 116 7.67 -10.13 25.16
CA PHE A 116 6.58 -11.09 24.86
C PHE A 116 7.16 -12.41 24.31
N PRO A 117 7.79 -13.24 25.15
CA PRO A 117 8.54 -14.42 24.71
C PRO A 117 7.66 -15.65 24.40
N THR A 118 6.37 -15.48 24.25
CA THR A 118 5.46 -16.55 23.83
C THR A 118 5.78 -16.99 22.41
N LYS A 119 5.52 -18.26 22.08
CA LYS A 119 5.84 -18.84 20.78
C LYS A 119 5.16 -18.09 19.62
N ASP A 120 3.93 -17.59 19.83
CA ASP A 120 3.13 -16.95 18.81
C ASP A 120 2.23 -15.87 19.43
N PRO A 121 2.80 -14.71 19.82
CA PRO A 121 2.02 -13.62 20.38
C PRO A 121 0.98 -13.06 19.41
N PHE A 122 1.22 -13.15 18.10
CA PHE A 122 0.27 -12.69 17.08
C PHE A 122 -1.03 -13.51 17.14
N VAL A 123 -0.96 -14.83 17.16
CA VAL A 123 -2.15 -15.70 17.27
C VAL A 123 -2.90 -15.48 18.59
N GLU A 124 -2.18 -15.24 19.69
CA GLU A 124 -2.80 -14.91 20.97
C GLU A 124 -3.55 -13.57 20.92
N LEU A 125 -3.01 -12.57 20.22
CA LEU A 125 -3.68 -11.27 20.01
C LEU A 125 -4.92 -11.42 19.11
N VAL A 126 -4.84 -12.18 18.03
CA VAL A 126 -6.01 -12.46 17.16
C VAL A 126 -7.16 -13.06 17.95
N LYS A 127 -6.87 -13.94 18.92
CA LYS A 127 -7.89 -14.63 19.73
C LYS A 127 -8.38 -13.83 20.93
N GLY A 128 -7.53 -13.04 21.54
CA GLY A 128 -7.74 -12.48 22.88
C GLY A 128 -7.84 -10.96 22.96
N SER A 129 -7.45 -10.21 21.94
CA SER A 129 -7.53 -8.75 21.95
C SER A 129 -8.87 -8.23 21.40
N LEU A 130 -9.14 -6.96 21.67
CA LEU A 130 -10.31 -6.23 21.15
C LEU A 130 -9.97 -5.49 19.85
N ASN A 131 -8.98 -6.00 19.10
CA ASN A 131 -8.54 -5.39 17.86
C ASN A 131 -9.69 -5.29 16.84
N THR A 132 -9.68 -4.19 16.08
CA THR A 132 -10.55 -4.02 14.91
C THR A 132 -9.77 -4.30 13.62
N PHE A 133 -8.44 -4.25 13.69
CA PHE A 133 -7.53 -4.64 12.62
C PHE A 133 -6.20 -5.11 13.23
N LEU A 134 -5.67 -6.20 12.71
CA LEU A 134 -4.39 -6.77 13.10
C LEU A 134 -3.77 -7.45 11.88
N ASN A 135 -2.62 -6.96 11.43
CA ASN A 135 -1.94 -7.54 10.27
C ASN A 135 -0.45 -7.19 10.25
N ALA A 136 0.28 -7.81 9.33
CA ALA A 136 1.56 -7.39 8.82
C ALA A 136 1.54 -7.56 7.30
N MET A 137 2.31 -6.76 6.56
CA MET A 137 2.26 -6.79 5.09
C MET A 137 3.63 -6.45 4.51
N THR A 138 4.12 -7.33 3.63
CA THR A 138 5.32 -7.10 2.83
C THR A 138 4.95 -6.61 1.44
N TYR A 139 5.48 -5.46 1.09
CA TYR A 139 5.40 -4.85 -0.24
C TYR A 139 6.75 -4.95 -0.95
N PRO A 140 6.84 -4.63 -2.24
CA PRO A 140 8.11 -4.71 -2.97
C PRO A 140 9.27 -3.86 -2.41
N ASP A 141 8.97 -2.83 -1.63
CA ASP A 141 9.96 -1.86 -1.13
C ASP A 141 9.84 -1.53 0.36
N LYS A 142 8.83 -2.07 1.04
CA LYS A 142 8.56 -1.80 2.46
C LYS A 142 7.85 -2.95 3.15
N THR A 143 8.00 -3.04 4.45
CA THR A 143 7.24 -3.95 5.31
C THR A 143 6.56 -3.13 6.40
N VAL A 144 5.27 -3.35 6.63
CA VAL A 144 4.45 -2.56 7.54
C VAL A 144 3.68 -3.43 8.52
N TYR A 145 3.47 -2.91 9.73
CA TYR A 145 2.89 -3.62 10.86
C TYR A 145 1.74 -2.78 11.45
N PRO A 146 0.56 -2.78 10.82
CA PRO A 146 -0.60 -2.01 11.26
C PRO A 146 -1.45 -2.76 12.27
N VAL A 147 -1.94 -2.02 13.28
CA VAL A 147 -2.94 -2.48 14.25
C VAL A 147 -3.97 -1.40 14.51
N ALA A 148 -5.19 -1.80 14.87
CA ALA A 148 -6.24 -0.88 15.28
C ALA A 148 -7.11 -1.47 16.40
N SER A 149 -7.60 -0.58 17.29
CA SER A 149 -8.56 -0.93 18.33
C SER A 149 -9.35 0.30 18.77
N CYS A 150 -10.63 0.11 19.07
CA CYS A 150 -11.46 1.13 19.72
C CYS A 150 -11.18 1.23 21.23
N ASN A 151 -10.64 0.19 21.85
CA ASN A 151 -10.34 0.17 23.27
C ASN A 151 -8.94 0.72 23.56
N GLU A 152 -8.85 1.75 24.41
CA GLU A 152 -7.61 2.46 24.73
C GLU A 152 -6.52 1.55 25.31
N LYS A 153 -6.89 0.69 26.24
CA LYS A 153 -5.94 -0.20 26.91
C LYS A 153 -5.45 -1.31 25.97
N ASP A 154 -6.34 -1.86 25.17
CA ASP A 154 -6.00 -2.85 24.16
C ASP A 154 -5.10 -2.25 23.08
N PHE A 155 -5.44 -1.05 22.60
CA PHE A 155 -4.61 -0.31 21.64
C PHE A 155 -3.18 -0.09 22.16
N GLN A 156 -3.02 0.31 23.43
CA GLN A 156 -1.71 0.47 24.06
C GLN A 156 -0.94 -0.87 24.12
N ASN A 157 -1.62 -1.96 24.44
CA ASN A 157 -1.00 -3.30 24.45
C ASN A 157 -0.56 -3.72 23.04
N LEU A 158 -1.40 -3.47 22.01
CA LEU A 158 -1.07 -3.77 20.61
C LEU A 158 0.17 -2.98 20.15
N MET A 159 0.24 -1.68 20.49
CA MET A 159 1.43 -0.87 20.21
C MET A 159 2.69 -1.46 20.86
N ASP A 160 2.61 -1.88 22.13
CA ASP A 160 3.75 -2.41 22.87
C ASP A 160 4.23 -3.73 22.27
N VAL A 161 3.31 -4.65 21.97
CA VAL A 161 3.65 -5.93 21.33
C VAL A 161 4.31 -5.73 19.98
N TYR A 162 3.77 -4.84 19.14
CA TYR A 162 4.30 -4.62 17.79
C TYR A 162 5.65 -3.88 17.79
N MET A 163 5.80 -2.89 18.68
CA MET A 163 7.09 -2.19 18.83
C MET A 163 8.20 -3.13 19.30
N ASP A 164 7.91 -3.98 20.29
CA ASP A 164 8.88 -4.93 20.80
C ASP A 164 9.18 -6.04 19.79
N ALA A 165 8.16 -6.53 19.10
CA ALA A 165 8.30 -7.53 18.04
C ALA A 165 9.28 -7.09 16.94
N VAL A 166 9.10 -5.89 16.39
CA VAL A 166 9.93 -5.42 15.27
C VAL A 166 11.32 -4.95 15.69
N LEU A 167 11.53 -4.50 16.95
CA LEU A 167 12.81 -3.97 17.42
C LEU A 167 13.62 -4.98 18.23
N HIS A 168 12.97 -5.91 18.94
CA HIS A 168 13.61 -6.87 19.83
C HIS A 168 13.12 -8.32 19.61
N PRO A 169 13.03 -8.81 18.35
CA PRO A 169 12.51 -10.15 18.08
C PRO A 169 13.45 -11.24 18.60
N ASN A 170 12.86 -12.37 18.97
CA ASN A 170 13.62 -13.53 19.46
C ASN A 170 14.36 -14.31 18.35
N ILE A 171 14.33 -13.84 17.12
CA ILE A 171 15.01 -14.45 15.96
C ILE A 171 16.52 -14.65 16.15
N TYR A 172 17.15 -13.85 17.01
CA TYR A 172 18.59 -13.97 17.33
C TYR A 172 18.92 -15.09 18.33
N LYS A 173 17.91 -15.56 19.07
CA LYS A 173 18.05 -16.58 20.10
C LYS A 173 17.57 -17.95 19.61
N HIS A 174 16.70 -17.96 18.59
CA HIS A 174 15.94 -19.14 18.16
C HIS A 174 15.97 -19.25 16.63
N GLU A 175 16.95 -19.96 16.08
CA GLU A 175 17.04 -20.24 14.62
C GLU A 175 15.82 -21.03 14.11
N GLU A 176 15.19 -21.82 14.97
CA GLU A 176 14.00 -22.59 14.64
C GLU A 176 12.83 -21.73 14.15
N ILE A 177 12.73 -20.45 14.56
CA ILE A 177 11.74 -19.51 14.06
C ILE A 177 11.93 -19.30 12.55
N PHE A 178 13.17 -19.00 12.13
CA PHE A 178 13.52 -18.87 10.72
C PHE A 178 13.24 -20.15 9.94
N ARG A 179 13.58 -21.32 10.53
CA ARG A 179 13.37 -22.61 9.85
C ARG A 179 11.89 -22.95 9.69
N GLN A 180 11.07 -22.63 10.68
CA GLN A 180 9.62 -22.88 10.63
C GLN A 180 8.92 -21.97 9.64
N GLU A 181 9.17 -20.66 9.72
CA GLU A 181 8.47 -19.67 8.91
C GLU A 181 9.04 -19.55 7.50
N GLY A 182 10.36 -19.57 7.35
CA GLY A 182 11.03 -19.41 6.07
C GLY A 182 11.05 -20.69 5.26
N TRP A 183 12.09 -21.50 5.50
CA TRP A 183 12.26 -22.77 4.83
C TRP A 183 13.10 -23.76 5.63
N ASN A 184 12.83 -25.05 5.45
CA ASN A 184 13.61 -26.15 6.01
C ASN A 184 13.59 -27.38 5.08
N TYR A 185 14.52 -28.31 5.33
CA TYR A 185 14.43 -29.63 4.72
C TYR A 185 13.36 -30.46 5.43
N HIS A 186 12.53 -31.13 4.65
CA HIS A 186 11.47 -32.00 5.13
C HIS A 186 11.61 -33.42 4.57
N LEU A 187 11.52 -34.38 5.45
CA LEU A 187 11.53 -35.81 5.12
C LEU A 187 10.31 -36.45 5.80
N GLU A 188 9.31 -36.84 5.02
CA GLU A 188 8.08 -37.44 5.55
C GLU A 188 8.29 -38.86 6.04
N GLU A 189 9.00 -39.66 5.23
CA GLU A 189 9.38 -41.05 5.56
C GLU A 189 10.88 -41.20 5.50
N ALA A 190 11.44 -42.12 6.33
CA ALA A 190 12.89 -42.27 6.48
C ALA A 190 13.63 -42.66 5.18
N ASP A 191 12.93 -43.25 4.22
CA ASP A 191 13.40 -43.62 2.88
C ASP A 191 12.74 -42.80 1.76
N GLY A 192 12.01 -41.73 2.14
CA GLY A 192 11.33 -40.84 1.22
C GLY A 192 12.28 -39.86 0.52
N GLU A 193 11.72 -39.09 -0.38
CA GLU A 193 12.42 -38.01 -1.07
C GLU A 193 12.51 -36.77 -0.16
N LEU A 194 13.70 -36.17 -0.12
CA LEU A 194 13.94 -34.92 0.61
C LEU A 194 13.25 -33.77 -0.13
N SER A 195 12.45 -33.02 0.58
CA SER A 195 11.71 -31.87 0.05
C SER A 195 11.98 -30.59 0.86
N TYR A 196 11.53 -29.46 0.35
CA TYR A 196 11.50 -28.20 1.08
C TYR A 196 10.14 -27.96 1.71
N ASN A 197 10.13 -27.37 2.90
CA ASN A 197 8.95 -26.98 3.64
C ASN A 197 9.19 -25.64 4.36
N GLY A 198 8.15 -24.97 4.79
CA GLY A 198 8.17 -23.69 5.50
C GLY A 198 6.88 -22.94 5.24
N VAL A 199 6.47 -22.07 6.16
CA VAL A 199 5.21 -21.33 6.01
C VAL A 199 5.26 -20.44 4.76
N VAL A 200 6.22 -19.52 4.68
CA VAL A 200 6.41 -18.62 3.54
C VAL A 200 6.73 -19.39 2.26
N TYR A 201 7.59 -20.43 2.34
CA TYR A 201 7.90 -21.26 1.18
C TYR A 201 6.63 -21.88 0.55
N ASN A 202 5.75 -22.46 1.37
CA ASN A 202 4.53 -23.09 0.88
C ASN A 202 3.50 -22.07 0.39
N GLU A 203 3.39 -20.92 1.07
CA GLU A 203 2.53 -19.81 0.63
C GLU A 203 2.95 -19.30 -0.76
N MET A 204 4.23 -19.08 -0.96
CA MET A 204 4.74 -18.60 -2.24
C MET A 204 4.63 -19.64 -3.34
N LYS A 205 4.73 -20.94 -3.07
CA LYS A 205 4.38 -21.98 -4.03
C LYS A 205 2.93 -21.86 -4.49
N GLY A 206 2.01 -21.58 -3.57
CA GLY A 206 0.61 -21.31 -3.88
C GLY A 206 0.45 -20.06 -4.76
N ALA A 207 1.10 -18.94 -4.38
CA ALA A 207 1.05 -17.68 -5.13
C ALA A 207 1.63 -17.83 -6.56
N PHE A 208 2.69 -18.62 -6.74
CA PHE A 208 3.30 -18.89 -8.05
C PHE A 208 2.50 -19.89 -8.91
N SER A 209 1.49 -20.55 -8.39
CA SER A 209 0.59 -21.41 -9.18
C SER A 209 -0.53 -20.63 -9.87
N SER A 210 -0.78 -19.37 -9.48
CA SER A 210 -1.81 -18.51 -10.09
C SER A 210 -1.29 -17.80 -11.33
N PRO A 211 -1.99 -17.90 -12.49
CA PRO A 211 -1.62 -17.14 -13.69
C PRO A 211 -1.58 -15.63 -13.46
N ASP A 212 -2.52 -15.07 -12.70
CA ASP A 212 -2.54 -13.65 -12.33
C ASP A 212 -1.31 -13.28 -11.52
N GLY A 213 -0.96 -14.08 -10.51
CA GLY A 213 0.23 -13.85 -9.70
C GLY A 213 1.52 -13.93 -10.52
N VAL A 214 1.63 -14.81 -11.53
CA VAL A 214 2.77 -14.84 -12.44
C VAL A 214 2.82 -13.58 -13.30
N LEU A 215 1.67 -13.12 -13.82
CA LEU A 215 1.59 -11.91 -14.63
C LEU A 215 2.00 -10.66 -13.84
N ASP A 216 1.44 -10.46 -12.66
CA ASP A 216 1.72 -9.28 -11.83
C ASP A 216 3.20 -9.15 -11.49
N ARG A 217 3.84 -10.25 -11.10
CA ARG A 217 5.30 -10.28 -10.87
C ARG A 217 6.10 -9.98 -12.13
N MET A 218 5.70 -10.56 -13.26
CA MET A 218 6.38 -10.31 -14.54
C MET A 218 6.26 -8.86 -14.98
N ILE A 219 5.12 -8.24 -14.78
CA ILE A 219 4.92 -6.81 -15.06
C ILE A 219 5.90 -5.99 -14.22
N LEU A 220 5.91 -6.19 -12.91
CA LEU A 220 6.77 -5.43 -12.00
C LEU A 220 8.26 -5.64 -12.31
N ASN A 221 8.72 -6.90 -12.35
CA ASN A 221 10.14 -7.20 -12.54
C ASN A 221 10.65 -6.75 -13.92
N SER A 222 9.83 -6.85 -14.96
CA SER A 222 10.25 -6.47 -16.33
C SER A 222 10.29 -4.96 -16.55
N LEU A 223 9.45 -4.19 -15.86
CA LEU A 223 9.45 -2.74 -15.94
C LEU A 223 10.58 -2.09 -15.13
N PHE A 224 11.11 -2.78 -14.12
CA PHE A 224 12.09 -2.22 -13.19
C PHE A 224 13.34 -3.10 -12.99
N PRO A 225 14.00 -3.55 -14.07
CA PRO A 225 15.12 -4.50 -13.99
C PRO A 225 16.35 -3.98 -13.23
N ASP A 226 16.51 -2.66 -13.08
CA ASP A 226 17.68 -2.04 -12.45
C ASP A 226 17.39 -1.59 -10.99
N THR A 227 16.26 -1.97 -10.40
CA THR A 227 15.83 -1.53 -9.07
C THR A 227 15.47 -2.71 -8.16
N THR A 228 15.09 -2.43 -6.91
CA THR A 228 14.58 -3.46 -5.99
C THR A 228 13.39 -4.24 -6.56
N TYR A 229 12.58 -3.60 -7.42
CA TYR A 229 11.39 -4.20 -8.02
C TYR A 229 11.70 -5.27 -9.10
N ALA A 230 12.97 -5.44 -9.48
CA ALA A 230 13.42 -6.59 -10.27
C ALA A 230 13.30 -7.92 -9.51
N ASN A 231 13.20 -7.85 -8.19
CA ASN A 231 13.19 -9.01 -7.30
C ASN A 231 11.80 -9.26 -6.73
N GLU A 232 11.52 -10.52 -6.38
CA GLU A 232 10.30 -10.91 -5.68
C GLU A 232 10.50 -10.76 -4.16
N SER A 233 9.91 -9.74 -3.55
CA SER A 233 10.03 -9.49 -2.11
C SER A 233 9.33 -10.56 -1.26
N GLY A 234 8.27 -11.18 -1.80
CA GLY A 234 7.60 -12.31 -1.18
C GLY A 234 8.42 -13.59 -1.19
N GLY A 235 9.32 -13.72 -2.15
CA GLY A 235 10.20 -14.86 -2.37
C GLY A 235 9.77 -15.76 -3.54
N ASP A 236 10.73 -16.08 -4.38
CA ASP A 236 10.58 -17.09 -5.42
C ASP A 236 10.85 -18.48 -4.80
N PRO A 237 9.92 -19.43 -4.88
CA PRO A 237 10.10 -20.78 -4.32
C PRO A 237 11.37 -21.49 -4.77
N ASP A 238 11.86 -21.21 -5.97
CA ASP A 238 13.10 -21.78 -6.48
C ASP A 238 14.36 -21.13 -5.86
N VAL A 239 14.21 -19.92 -5.29
CA VAL A 239 15.31 -19.11 -4.73
C VAL A 239 15.25 -19.03 -3.21
N ILE A 240 14.07 -19.11 -2.57
CA ILE A 240 13.90 -19.09 -1.11
C ILE A 240 14.89 -20.01 -0.38
N PRO A 241 15.16 -21.27 -0.84
CA PRO A 241 16.11 -22.17 -0.15
C PRO A 241 17.58 -21.75 -0.18
N GLU A 242 17.92 -20.70 -0.93
CA GLU A 242 19.26 -20.13 -0.94
C GLU A 242 19.50 -19.18 0.24
N LEU A 243 18.43 -18.69 0.90
CA LEU A 243 18.55 -17.77 2.02
C LEU A 243 19.19 -18.44 3.23
N THR A 244 20.30 -17.90 3.66
CA THR A 244 21.00 -18.34 4.87
C THR A 244 20.48 -17.61 6.11
N TYR A 245 20.62 -18.26 7.28
CA TYR A 245 20.22 -17.63 8.55
C TYR A 245 21.02 -16.34 8.85
N GLU A 246 22.29 -16.26 8.48
CA GLU A 246 23.09 -15.05 8.70
C GLU A 246 22.66 -13.88 7.79
N GLU A 247 22.35 -14.13 6.52
CA GLU A 247 21.79 -13.11 5.61
C GLU A 247 20.45 -12.61 6.14
N TYR A 248 19.59 -13.51 6.60
CA TYR A 248 18.33 -13.18 7.23
C TYR A 248 18.52 -12.28 8.47
N LEU A 249 19.40 -12.63 9.40
CA LEU A 249 19.68 -11.78 10.56
C LEU A 249 20.30 -10.44 10.19
N ASN A 250 21.14 -10.42 9.16
CA ASN A 250 21.75 -9.18 8.67
C ASN A 250 20.70 -8.23 8.04
N PHE A 251 19.67 -8.78 7.42
CA PHE A 251 18.55 -8.00 6.89
C PHE A 251 17.84 -7.23 8.01
N HIS A 252 17.54 -7.89 9.14
CA HIS A 252 16.96 -7.22 10.31
C HIS A 252 17.89 -6.14 10.86
N ARG A 253 19.17 -6.45 11.08
CA ARG A 253 20.16 -5.47 11.59
C ARG A 253 20.29 -4.24 10.70
N THR A 254 20.08 -4.40 9.40
CA THR A 254 20.21 -3.33 8.41
C THR A 254 18.99 -2.44 8.40
N TYR A 255 17.80 -3.01 8.25
CA TYR A 255 16.58 -2.26 7.92
C TYR A 255 15.65 -1.99 9.10
N TYR A 256 15.64 -2.83 10.15
CA TYR A 256 14.73 -2.69 11.29
C TYR A 256 15.35 -1.80 12.37
N HIS A 257 15.50 -0.54 12.02
CA HIS A 257 16.06 0.49 12.90
C HIS A 257 15.14 1.73 12.87
N PRO A 258 14.93 2.42 14.02
CA PRO A 258 14.06 3.60 14.07
C PRO A 258 14.41 4.69 13.06
N SER A 259 15.68 4.89 12.68
CA SER A 259 16.08 5.84 11.63
C SER A 259 15.50 5.52 10.25
N ASN A 260 15.14 4.26 10.00
CA ASN A 260 14.52 3.78 8.76
C ASN A 260 13.00 3.63 8.88
N SER A 261 12.44 3.91 10.07
CA SER A 261 11.01 3.69 10.34
C SER A 261 10.13 4.88 9.94
N TYR A 262 8.87 4.53 9.66
CA TYR A 262 7.74 5.43 9.51
C TYR A 262 6.65 4.97 10.47
N ILE A 263 6.42 5.76 11.53
CA ILE A 263 5.39 5.51 12.52
C ILE A 263 4.16 6.34 12.17
N TYR A 264 2.98 5.74 12.26
CA TYR A 264 1.70 6.38 12.01
C TYR A 264 0.76 6.19 13.20
N LEU A 265 0.15 7.28 13.66
CA LEU A 265 -0.88 7.29 14.70
C LEU A 265 -2.10 8.03 14.17
N TYR A 266 -3.29 7.44 14.33
CA TYR A 266 -4.55 8.00 13.89
C TYR A 266 -5.65 7.78 14.93
N GLY A 267 -6.53 8.74 15.10
CA GLY A 267 -7.76 8.61 15.85
C GLY A 267 -7.82 9.46 17.13
N ASN A 268 -8.81 9.14 17.96
CA ASN A 268 -9.07 9.81 19.22
C ASN A 268 -8.21 9.22 20.34
N MET A 269 -7.06 9.82 20.59
CA MET A 269 -6.12 9.44 21.66
C MET A 269 -5.34 10.64 22.16
N ASP A 270 -4.74 10.52 23.33
CA ASP A 270 -3.75 11.49 23.83
C ASP A 270 -2.42 11.28 23.08
N MET A 271 -2.22 12.08 22.03
CA MET A 271 -1.02 12.00 21.19
C MET A 271 0.26 12.34 21.96
N GLU A 272 0.20 13.25 22.94
CA GLU A 272 1.34 13.59 23.79
C GLU A 272 1.75 12.37 24.64
N GLU A 273 0.79 11.69 25.25
CA GLU A 273 1.04 10.46 26.03
C GLU A 273 1.67 9.38 25.17
N LYS A 274 1.11 9.10 23.99
CA LYS A 274 1.63 8.04 23.08
C LYS A 274 3.04 8.34 22.57
N LEU A 275 3.31 9.60 22.23
CA LEU A 275 4.65 10.00 21.77
C LEU A 275 5.70 9.95 22.88
N ASN A 276 5.36 10.39 24.09
CA ASN A 276 6.25 10.28 25.24
C ASN A 276 6.51 8.81 25.61
N TRP A 277 5.50 7.95 25.50
CA TRP A 277 5.66 6.50 25.69
C TRP A 277 6.58 5.90 24.64
N LEU A 278 6.39 6.22 23.34
CA LEU A 278 7.27 5.77 22.26
C LEU A 278 8.74 6.19 22.48
N ASP A 279 8.96 7.45 22.92
CA ASP A 279 10.30 7.92 23.26
C ASP A 279 10.90 7.11 24.40
N GLN A 280 10.20 7.02 25.54
CA GLN A 280 10.73 6.46 26.77
C GLN A 280 10.96 4.95 26.69
N GLU A 281 10.03 4.21 26.10
CA GLU A 281 10.09 2.75 26.07
C GLU A 281 10.95 2.21 24.92
N TYR A 282 11.07 2.95 23.80
CA TYR A 282 11.73 2.41 22.61
C TYR A 282 12.73 3.38 21.95
N LEU A 283 12.29 4.56 21.53
CA LEU A 283 13.08 5.36 20.59
C LEU A 283 14.33 5.99 21.20
N SER A 284 14.28 6.32 22.49
CA SER A 284 15.43 6.90 23.21
C SER A 284 16.60 5.93 23.42
N ALA A 285 16.38 4.64 23.24
CA ALA A 285 17.45 3.63 23.29
C ALA A 285 18.34 3.65 22.03
N TYR A 286 17.90 4.28 20.94
CA TYR A 286 18.59 4.25 19.65
C TYR A 286 19.19 5.62 19.32
N ASP A 287 20.42 5.61 18.82
CA ASP A 287 21.02 6.76 18.18
C ASP A 287 20.71 6.77 16.68
N LYS A 288 20.73 7.95 16.07
CA LYS A 288 20.51 8.09 14.63
C LYS A 288 21.58 7.31 13.84
N LYS A 289 21.15 6.49 12.90
CA LYS A 289 21.95 5.67 12.00
C LYS A 289 21.61 6.03 10.54
N GLU A 290 22.60 6.06 9.66
CA GLU A 290 22.34 6.05 8.22
C GLU A 290 21.99 4.64 7.77
N VAL A 291 20.86 4.53 7.07
CA VAL A 291 20.39 3.27 6.50
C VAL A 291 20.20 3.48 5.00
N ASP A 292 20.96 2.73 4.21
CA ASP A 292 20.81 2.73 2.76
C ASP A 292 19.57 1.92 2.39
N SER A 293 18.48 2.62 2.26
CA SER A 293 17.16 2.06 1.90
C SER A 293 16.49 2.90 0.81
N GLU A 294 17.26 3.69 0.06
CA GLU A 294 16.73 4.52 -1.01
C GLU A 294 16.23 3.67 -2.18
N ILE A 295 15.04 4.00 -2.67
CA ILE A 295 14.47 3.37 -3.86
C ILE A 295 14.88 4.19 -5.07
N HIS A 296 15.71 3.61 -5.91
CA HIS A 296 16.18 4.27 -7.13
C HIS A 296 15.14 4.23 -8.24
N LEU A 297 15.16 5.25 -9.10
CA LEU A 297 14.28 5.31 -10.26
C LEU A 297 14.82 4.42 -11.40
N GLN A 298 13.92 3.63 -11.97
CA GLN A 298 14.17 2.96 -13.24
C GLN A 298 14.28 3.99 -14.36
N LYS A 299 15.34 3.92 -15.15
CA LYS A 299 15.50 4.76 -16.33
C LYS A 299 14.52 4.34 -17.44
N PRO A 300 13.97 5.31 -18.20
CA PRO A 300 13.10 4.97 -19.32
C PRO A 300 13.80 4.06 -20.34
N PHE A 301 13.06 3.09 -20.85
CA PHE A 301 13.54 2.27 -21.97
C PHE A 301 13.54 3.05 -23.28
N GLU A 302 14.49 2.78 -24.16
CA GLU A 302 14.56 3.40 -25.50
C GLU A 302 13.39 2.98 -26.40
N LYS A 303 12.87 1.77 -26.20
CA LYS A 303 11.75 1.19 -26.95
C LYS A 303 10.93 0.27 -26.04
N MET A 304 9.70 -0.02 -26.44
CA MET A 304 8.86 -1.02 -25.80
C MET A 304 9.57 -2.38 -25.79
N HIS A 305 9.59 -3.04 -24.63
CA HIS A 305 10.07 -4.40 -24.49
C HIS A 305 8.93 -5.37 -24.75
N ASP A 306 9.20 -6.40 -25.52
CA ASP A 306 8.30 -7.51 -25.80
C ASP A 306 8.82 -8.73 -25.03
N ILE A 307 8.00 -9.22 -24.09
CA ILE A 307 8.34 -10.33 -23.20
C ILE A 307 7.25 -11.39 -23.27
N THR A 308 7.66 -12.65 -23.32
CA THR A 308 6.76 -13.81 -23.21
C THR A 308 7.30 -14.74 -22.13
N LYS A 309 6.43 -15.16 -21.21
CA LYS A 309 6.76 -16.13 -20.16
C LYS A 309 5.67 -17.21 -20.10
N PRO A 310 6.04 -18.50 -20.10
CA PRO A 310 5.08 -19.56 -19.85
C PRO A 310 4.63 -19.57 -18.39
N TYR A 311 3.43 -20.05 -18.16
CA TYR A 311 2.91 -20.39 -16.84
C TYR A 311 2.32 -21.81 -16.85
N SER A 312 2.18 -22.39 -15.66
CA SER A 312 1.69 -23.78 -15.54
C SER A 312 0.16 -23.84 -15.64
N ILE A 313 -0.33 -24.82 -16.41
CA ILE A 313 -1.74 -25.17 -16.48
C ILE A 313 -1.90 -26.65 -16.14
N ALA A 314 -3.11 -27.08 -15.81
CA ALA A 314 -3.39 -28.49 -15.57
C ALA A 314 -3.26 -29.30 -16.86
N SER A 315 -2.86 -30.58 -16.75
CA SER A 315 -2.60 -31.45 -17.90
C SER A 315 -3.81 -31.69 -18.83
N ASN A 316 -5.02 -31.41 -18.34
CA ASN A 316 -6.28 -31.52 -19.06
C ASN A 316 -6.83 -30.19 -19.59
N GLU A 317 -6.12 -29.10 -19.36
CA GLU A 317 -6.48 -27.76 -19.86
C GLU A 317 -5.94 -27.54 -21.27
N SER A 318 -6.72 -26.80 -22.09
CA SER A 318 -6.31 -26.36 -23.42
C SER A 318 -5.44 -25.09 -23.32
N THR A 319 -4.49 -24.98 -24.24
CA THR A 319 -3.75 -23.73 -24.45
C THR A 319 -4.55 -22.71 -25.26
N GLU A 320 -5.61 -23.14 -25.97
CA GLU A 320 -6.51 -22.25 -26.70
C GLU A 320 -7.31 -21.37 -25.73
N ASP A 321 -7.41 -20.08 -26.03
CA ASP A 321 -8.05 -19.06 -25.17
C ASP A 321 -7.50 -19.03 -23.73
N ASN A 322 -6.22 -19.32 -23.56
CA ASN A 322 -5.58 -19.39 -22.24
C ASN A 322 -4.29 -18.53 -22.15
N THR A 323 -4.19 -17.52 -23.01
CA THR A 323 -3.10 -16.54 -23.00
C THR A 323 -3.55 -15.26 -22.29
N TYR A 324 -2.67 -14.70 -21.49
CA TYR A 324 -2.80 -13.38 -20.87
C TYR A 324 -1.94 -12.39 -21.65
N LEU A 325 -2.55 -11.36 -22.21
CA LEU A 325 -1.84 -10.26 -22.87
C LEU A 325 -1.85 -9.04 -21.96
N SER A 326 -0.73 -8.37 -21.79
CA SER A 326 -0.66 -7.13 -21.01
C SER A 326 0.12 -6.02 -21.72
N TYR A 327 -0.37 -4.79 -21.58
CA TYR A 327 0.26 -3.57 -22.06
C TYR A 327 0.51 -2.65 -20.87
N ASN A 328 1.77 -2.36 -20.57
CA ASN A 328 2.18 -1.74 -19.32
C ASN A 328 3.02 -0.49 -19.54
N LYS A 329 2.78 0.54 -18.74
CA LYS A 329 3.52 1.81 -18.78
C LYS A 329 3.87 2.30 -17.38
N VAL A 330 5.11 2.73 -17.19
CA VAL A 330 5.53 3.46 -15.99
C VAL A 330 5.09 4.92 -16.12
N ILE A 331 4.44 5.45 -15.07
CA ILE A 331 3.81 6.77 -15.07
C ILE A 331 4.47 7.67 -14.03
N GLY A 332 5.50 8.39 -14.43
CA GLY A 332 6.17 9.36 -13.55
C GLY A 332 6.59 8.80 -12.20
N THR A 333 6.29 9.52 -11.13
CA THR A 333 6.51 9.09 -9.75
C THR A 333 5.26 9.33 -8.90
N SER A 334 5.12 8.58 -7.80
CA SER A 334 4.02 8.74 -6.82
C SER A 334 4.06 10.10 -6.08
N LEU A 335 5.12 10.90 -6.27
CA LEU A 335 5.25 12.25 -5.70
C LEU A 335 4.59 13.33 -6.55
N ASP A 336 4.19 13.04 -7.79
CA ASP A 336 3.42 13.96 -8.63
C ASP A 336 1.92 13.79 -8.34
N GLU A 337 1.40 14.58 -7.39
CA GLU A 337 0.01 14.51 -6.94
C GLU A 337 -1.01 14.67 -8.08
N LYS A 338 -0.72 15.55 -9.06
CA LYS A 338 -1.63 15.78 -10.20
C LYS A 338 -1.67 14.59 -11.12
N LEU A 339 -0.50 14.05 -11.44
CA LEU A 339 -0.36 12.87 -12.29
C LEU A 339 -1.00 11.64 -11.62
N TYR A 340 -0.76 11.48 -10.33
CA TYR A 340 -1.36 10.45 -9.50
C TYR A 340 -2.90 10.46 -9.57
N LEU A 341 -3.52 11.60 -9.28
CA LEU A 341 -4.98 11.73 -9.33
C LEU A 341 -5.52 11.60 -10.77
N ALA A 342 -4.82 12.17 -11.75
CA ALA A 342 -5.23 12.08 -13.15
C ALA A 342 -5.27 10.62 -13.63
N PHE A 343 -4.27 9.81 -13.30
CA PHE A 343 -4.24 8.41 -13.74
C PHE A 343 -5.26 7.53 -13.01
N GLN A 344 -5.61 7.83 -11.77
CA GLN A 344 -6.74 7.15 -11.11
C GLN A 344 -8.07 7.42 -11.85
N ILE A 345 -8.31 8.68 -12.24
CA ILE A 345 -9.51 9.04 -13.00
C ILE A 345 -9.48 8.43 -14.40
N LEU A 346 -8.31 8.39 -15.06
CA LEU A 346 -8.13 7.79 -16.37
C LEU A 346 -8.34 6.28 -16.36
N ASP A 347 -7.86 5.59 -15.32
CA ASP A 347 -8.10 4.16 -15.14
C ASP A 347 -9.61 3.87 -15.13
N TYR A 348 -10.37 4.60 -14.32
CA TYR A 348 -11.82 4.48 -14.32
C TYR A 348 -12.44 4.76 -15.69
N ALA A 349 -12.11 5.90 -16.30
CA ALA A 349 -12.78 6.37 -17.52
C ALA A 349 -12.40 5.56 -18.77
N LEU A 350 -11.19 4.96 -18.83
CA LEU A 350 -10.68 4.22 -19.98
C LEU A 350 -10.98 2.72 -19.91
N LEU A 351 -11.06 2.15 -18.71
CA LEU A 351 -11.10 0.71 -18.50
C LEU A 351 -12.30 0.24 -17.67
N SER A 352 -12.64 0.92 -16.57
CA SER A 352 -13.56 0.40 -15.55
C SER A 352 -14.99 0.90 -15.70
N ALA A 353 -15.20 2.09 -16.29
CA ALA A 353 -16.55 2.64 -16.48
C ALA A 353 -17.39 1.80 -17.45
N PRO A 354 -18.74 1.73 -17.28
CA PRO A 354 -19.60 1.06 -18.23
C PRO A 354 -19.42 1.62 -19.65
N GLY A 355 -19.00 0.75 -20.61
CA GLY A 355 -18.70 1.14 -21.98
C GLY A 355 -17.36 1.87 -22.15
N ALA A 356 -16.44 1.71 -21.22
CA ALA A 356 -15.10 2.26 -21.29
C ALA A 356 -14.41 1.95 -22.65
N PRO A 357 -13.77 2.94 -23.28
CA PRO A 357 -13.38 2.85 -24.67
C PRO A 357 -12.36 1.73 -24.98
N ILE A 358 -11.39 1.52 -24.11
CA ILE A 358 -10.37 0.46 -24.34
C ILE A 358 -10.99 -0.92 -24.16
N THR A 359 -11.73 -1.12 -23.06
CA THR A 359 -12.41 -2.39 -22.79
C THR A 359 -13.36 -2.75 -23.92
N LYS A 360 -14.15 -1.78 -24.39
CA LYS A 360 -15.08 -1.94 -25.49
C LYS A 360 -14.35 -2.31 -26.79
N ALA A 361 -13.30 -1.57 -27.15
CA ALA A 361 -12.56 -1.79 -28.40
C ALA A 361 -11.90 -3.18 -28.45
N LEU A 362 -11.32 -3.63 -27.34
CA LEU A 362 -10.70 -4.96 -27.25
C LEU A 362 -11.74 -6.08 -27.36
N LEU A 363 -12.88 -5.96 -26.67
CA LEU A 363 -13.97 -6.95 -26.77
C LEU A 363 -14.60 -6.99 -28.17
N GLU A 364 -14.80 -5.83 -28.83
CA GLU A 364 -15.32 -5.75 -30.23
C GLU A 364 -14.33 -6.32 -31.24
N ALA A 365 -13.02 -6.26 -30.97
CA ALA A 365 -11.98 -6.91 -31.76
C ALA A 365 -11.86 -8.42 -31.49
N GLY A 366 -12.60 -8.95 -30.51
CA GLY A 366 -12.52 -10.38 -30.11
C GLY A 366 -11.21 -10.75 -29.41
N ILE A 367 -10.55 -9.78 -28.77
CA ILE A 367 -9.29 -9.99 -28.07
C ILE A 367 -9.58 -10.23 -26.59
N GLY A 368 -9.32 -11.45 -26.13
CA GLY A 368 -9.62 -11.87 -24.78
C GLY A 368 -11.12 -11.98 -24.49
N LYS A 369 -11.45 -12.52 -23.33
CA LYS A 369 -12.84 -12.67 -22.84
C LYS A 369 -13.08 -11.82 -21.60
N ASP A 370 -12.02 -11.46 -20.88
CA ASP A 370 -12.04 -10.58 -19.73
C ASP A 370 -10.96 -9.51 -19.90
N ILE A 371 -11.37 -8.25 -19.87
CA ILE A 371 -10.50 -7.08 -20.01
C ILE A 371 -10.49 -6.35 -18.69
N SER A 372 -9.32 -6.21 -18.13
CA SER A 372 -9.07 -5.47 -16.90
C SER A 372 -7.92 -4.51 -17.07
N GLY A 373 -7.73 -3.65 -16.11
CA GLY A 373 -6.57 -2.79 -16.01
C GLY A 373 -6.49 -2.18 -14.63
N SER A 374 -5.37 -1.55 -14.37
CA SER A 374 -5.15 -0.89 -13.09
C SER A 374 -4.14 0.24 -13.22
N TYR A 375 -4.32 1.25 -12.38
CA TYR A 375 -3.26 2.18 -12.04
C TYR A 375 -2.71 1.78 -10.66
N ASP A 376 -1.63 1.00 -10.66
CA ASP A 376 -0.94 0.60 -9.44
C ASP A 376 0.02 1.72 -9.00
N SER A 377 -0.31 2.35 -7.89
CA SER A 377 0.47 3.43 -7.26
C SER A 377 1.18 2.99 -5.98
N SER A 378 1.27 1.70 -5.71
CA SER A 378 1.92 1.15 -4.51
C SER A 378 3.44 1.23 -4.55
N THR A 379 4.01 1.42 -5.74
CA THR A 379 5.45 1.58 -6.00
C THR A 379 5.86 3.05 -6.15
N TYR A 380 7.17 3.32 -6.08
CA TYR A 380 7.70 4.68 -6.23
C TYR A 380 7.42 5.27 -7.63
N GLN A 381 7.47 4.44 -8.66
CA GLN A 381 7.06 4.77 -10.02
C GLN A 381 5.78 3.99 -10.34
N PRO A 382 4.60 4.62 -10.33
CA PRO A 382 3.35 3.94 -10.61
C PRO A 382 3.29 3.28 -11.98
N ILE A 383 2.48 2.24 -12.09
CA ILE A 383 2.29 1.45 -13.30
C ILE A 383 0.84 1.60 -13.77
N PHE A 384 0.65 1.86 -15.05
CA PHE A 384 -0.65 1.75 -15.71
C PHE A 384 -0.65 0.50 -16.57
N SER A 385 -1.55 -0.44 -16.30
CA SER A 385 -1.64 -1.75 -16.94
C SER A 385 -2.99 -1.96 -17.62
N ILE A 386 -2.98 -2.60 -18.78
CA ILE A 386 -4.16 -3.09 -19.49
C ILE A 386 -3.94 -4.57 -19.74
N VAL A 387 -4.88 -5.40 -19.31
CA VAL A 387 -4.77 -6.86 -19.38
C VAL A 387 -5.97 -7.43 -20.12
N ALA A 388 -5.70 -8.32 -21.09
CA ALA A 388 -6.71 -9.16 -21.72
C ALA A 388 -6.44 -10.62 -21.34
N LYS A 389 -7.40 -11.24 -20.63
CA LYS A 389 -7.36 -12.63 -20.22
C LYS A 389 -8.13 -13.50 -21.19
N ASN A 390 -7.78 -14.77 -21.23
CA ASN A 390 -8.42 -15.74 -22.15
C ASN A 390 -8.33 -15.29 -23.62
N ALA A 391 -7.17 -14.78 -24.00
CA ALA A 391 -6.75 -14.44 -25.35
C ALA A 391 -5.91 -15.57 -25.98
N ASN A 392 -5.37 -15.32 -27.17
CA ASN A 392 -4.42 -16.19 -27.85
C ASN A 392 -3.12 -15.43 -28.18
N GLU A 393 -2.00 -16.15 -28.26
CA GLU A 393 -0.67 -15.54 -28.47
C GLU A 393 -0.61 -14.73 -29.78
N GLU A 394 -1.27 -15.20 -30.83
CA GLU A 394 -1.31 -14.56 -32.15
C GLU A 394 -2.00 -13.19 -32.13
N GLN A 395 -2.83 -12.94 -31.12
CA GLN A 395 -3.55 -11.67 -30.95
C GLN A 395 -2.68 -10.54 -30.39
N LYS A 396 -1.46 -10.82 -29.94
CA LYS A 396 -0.57 -9.87 -29.27
C LYS A 396 -0.36 -8.57 -30.03
N ALA A 397 -0.05 -8.67 -31.34
CA ALA A 397 0.19 -7.47 -32.17
C ALA A 397 -1.08 -6.64 -32.36
N GLU A 398 -2.24 -7.29 -32.53
CA GLU A 398 -3.53 -6.64 -32.66
C GLU A 398 -3.97 -6.00 -31.34
N PHE A 399 -3.72 -6.65 -30.20
CA PHE A 399 -3.96 -6.12 -28.86
C PHE A 399 -3.27 -4.76 -28.66
N VAL A 400 -1.98 -4.69 -28.94
CA VAL A 400 -1.21 -3.43 -28.84
C VAL A 400 -1.79 -2.37 -29.79
N LYS A 401 -2.06 -2.76 -31.04
CA LYS A 401 -2.59 -1.85 -32.06
C LYS A 401 -3.96 -1.27 -31.67
N VAL A 402 -4.88 -2.08 -31.19
CA VAL A 402 -6.22 -1.63 -30.76
C VAL A 402 -6.12 -0.62 -29.62
N ILE A 403 -5.25 -0.88 -28.64
CA ILE A 403 -5.01 0.05 -27.53
C ILE A 403 -4.47 1.39 -28.03
N GLU A 404 -3.41 1.36 -28.85
CA GLU A 404 -2.76 2.57 -29.35
C GLU A 404 -3.68 3.39 -30.27
N ASP A 405 -4.42 2.74 -31.19
CA ASP A 405 -5.40 3.41 -32.05
C ASP A 405 -6.54 4.03 -31.24
N THR A 406 -7.02 3.33 -30.19
CA THR A 406 -8.05 3.85 -29.29
C THR A 406 -7.56 5.08 -28.53
N LEU A 407 -6.37 5.00 -27.94
CA LEU A 407 -5.78 6.13 -27.22
C LEU A 407 -5.52 7.33 -28.15
N LYS A 408 -5.03 7.09 -29.37
CA LYS A 408 -4.83 8.11 -30.39
C LYS A 408 -6.14 8.78 -30.77
N GLY A 409 -7.19 8.00 -31.00
CA GLY A 409 -8.53 8.52 -31.29
C GLY A 409 -9.09 9.40 -30.16
N ILE A 410 -8.84 9.02 -28.89
CA ILE A 410 -9.23 9.82 -27.72
C ILE A 410 -8.44 11.14 -27.67
N VAL A 411 -7.14 11.12 -27.95
CA VAL A 411 -6.31 12.33 -27.98
C VAL A 411 -6.79 13.30 -29.08
N GLU A 412 -7.15 12.79 -30.25
CA GLU A 412 -7.61 13.60 -31.40
C GLU A 412 -9.04 14.15 -31.21
N ASN A 413 -9.95 13.38 -30.64
CA ASN A 413 -11.38 13.71 -30.55
C ASN A 413 -11.84 14.17 -29.16
N GLY A 414 -11.00 14.02 -28.14
CA GLY A 414 -11.33 14.27 -26.73
C GLY A 414 -11.98 13.07 -26.05
N MET A 415 -12.00 13.11 -24.72
CA MET A 415 -12.66 12.11 -23.89
C MET A 415 -14.13 12.43 -23.63
N ASP A 416 -14.91 11.40 -23.32
CA ASP A 416 -16.27 11.59 -22.81
C ASP A 416 -16.23 12.32 -21.44
N LYS A 417 -16.78 13.53 -21.43
CA LYS A 417 -16.84 14.37 -20.23
C LYS A 417 -17.63 13.73 -19.10
N LYS A 418 -18.68 12.96 -19.41
CA LYS A 418 -19.49 12.29 -18.39
C LYS A 418 -18.71 11.15 -17.73
N ALA A 419 -17.90 10.42 -18.48
CA ALA A 419 -17.03 9.39 -17.93
C ALA A 419 -15.95 9.98 -16.99
N LEU A 420 -15.39 11.14 -17.39
CA LEU A 420 -14.44 11.86 -16.52
C LEU A 420 -15.12 12.40 -15.25
N GLU A 421 -16.29 13.02 -15.35
CA GLU A 421 -17.05 13.48 -14.18
C GLU A 421 -17.44 12.33 -13.25
N ALA A 422 -17.81 11.17 -13.81
CA ALA A 422 -18.11 9.98 -13.02
C ALA A 422 -16.86 9.45 -12.30
N GLY A 423 -15.70 9.42 -12.96
CA GLY A 423 -14.43 9.04 -12.34
C GLY A 423 -14.02 9.99 -11.22
N ILE A 424 -14.15 11.30 -11.41
CA ILE A 424 -13.88 12.29 -10.36
C ILE A 424 -14.79 12.06 -9.15
N ASN A 425 -16.11 11.93 -9.38
CA ASN A 425 -17.07 11.69 -8.29
C ASN A 425 -16.82 10.37 -7.56
N TYR A 426 -16.44 9.31 -8.29
CA TYR A 426 -16.12 8.01 -7.71
C TYR A 426 -14.91 8.11 -6.77
N HIS A 427 -13.82 8.77 -7.20
CA HIS A 427 -12.63 8.92 -6.38
C HIS A 427 -12.84 9.93 -5.23
N GLU A 428 -13.59 11.03 -5.47
CA GLU A 428 -13.95 11.96 -4.39
C GLU A 428 -14.75 11.24 -3.29
N PHE A 429 -15.72 10.40 -3.66
CA PHE A 429 -16.46 9.60 -2.70
C PHE A 429 -15.51 8.67 -1.91
N ARG A 430 -14.65 7.91 -2.60
CA ARG A 430 -13.71 7.01 -1.93
C ARG A 430 -12.77 7.70 -0.96
N TYR A 431 -12.28 8.89 -1.30
CA TYR A 431 -11.39 9.66 -0.41
C TYR A 431 -12.10 10.28 0.80
N ARG A 432 -13.42 10.43 0.75
CA ARG A 432 -14.20 11.00 1.87
C ARG A 432 -14.82 9.95 2.78
N GLU A 433 -15.10 8.76 2.24
CA GLU A 433 -15.87 7.71 2.89
C GLU A 433 -15.05 6.40 3.07
N ALA A 434 -13.75 6.48 2.91
CA ALA A 434 -12.87 5.31 3.05
C ALA A 434 -12.68 4.90 4.50
#